data_3cbaaac6ad09055deb8d923c42add2bd
#
_entry.id   3cbaaac6ad09055deb8d923c42add2bd
#
_cell.length_a   1.000
_cell.length_b   1.000
_cell.length_c   1.000
_cell.angle_alpha   90.00
_cell.angle_beta   90.00
_cell.angle_gamma   90.00
#
_symmetry.space_group_name_H-M   'P 1'
#
loop_
_entity.id
_entity.type
_entity.pdbx_description
1 polymer ?
#
loop_
_entity_poly.entity_id
_entity_poly.type
_entity_poly.pdbx_seq_one_letter_code
_entity_poly.pdbx_strand_id
1 'polypeptide(L)'
;MKTNRRDFLKTAAFAGAGAISAGSISSCKRPATESELHHIKDMVDSKHIQQFNMCGYSAPALDHVRVGFIGLGSRGSGAVLRMMNIENTEVRALCDKRPAAVENSRDNVLQYGFTEPELYSGDDNIWKEMCQRDDIDLV
;
A
#
# COMPACT_ATOMS: atom_id res chain seq x y z
N MET A 1 -6.40 41.17 11.50
CA MET A 1 -6.93 40.84 10.16
C MET A 1 -7.05 39.33 10.08
N LYS A 2 -8.26 38.77 9.97
CA LYS A 2 -8.46 37.32 9.76
C LYS A 2 -8.42 37.08 8.25
N THR A 3 -7.32 36.57 7.77
CA THR A 3 -7.16 36.14 6.37
C THR A 3 -7.98 34.85 6.15
N ASN A 4 -8.91 34.89 5.22
CA ASN A 4 -9.74 33.75 4.87
C ASN A 4 -8.97 32.84 3.90
N ARG A 5 -9.19 31.50 3.95
CA ARG A 5 -8.51 30.53 3.08
C ARG A 5 -8.61 30.87 1.58
N ARG A 6 -9.72 31.51 1.17
CA ARG A 6 -9.91 31.96 -0.22
C ARG A 6 -8.97 33.11 -0.61
N ASP A 7 -8.64 34.00 0.34
CA ASP A 7 -7.76 35.13 0.07
C ASP A 7 -6.29 34.68 -0.02
N PHE A 8 -5.92 33.65 0.77
CA PHE A 8 -4.61 32.99 0.66
C PHE A 8 -4.42 32.36 -0.73
N LEU A 9 -5.41 31.64 -1.25
CA LEU A 9 -5.34 31.03 -2.58
C LEU A 9 -5.25 32.06 -3.70
N LYS A 10 -5.94 33.19 -3.61
CA LYS A 10 -5.84 34.28 -4.57
C LYS A 10 -4.46 34.93 -4.57
N THR A 11 -3.88 35.16 -3.38
CA THR A 11 -2.55 35.73 -3.24
C THR A 11 -1.45 34.80 -3.74
N ALA A 12 -1.59 33.48 -3.50
CA ALA A 12 -0.67 32.48 -4.01
C ALA A 12 -0.72 32.36 -5.55
N ALA A 13 -1.89 32.51 -6.18
CA ALA A 13 -2.03 32.51 -7.62
C ALA A 13 -1.37 33.74 -8.29
N PHE A 14 -1.38 34.89 -7.64
CA PHE A 14 -0.72 36.11 -8.16
C PHE A 14 0.80 36.10 -7.96
N ALA A 15 1.30 35.50 -6.89
CA ALA A 15 2.74 35.39 -6.64
C ALA A 15 3.43 34.35 -7.57
N GLY A 16 2.68 33.40 -8.11
CA GLY A 16 3.18 32.36 -9.03
C GLY A 16 3.37 32.82 -10.49
N ALA A 17 2.84 33.99 -10.88
CA ALA A 17 2.91 34.46 -12.26
C ALA A 17 4.21 35.22 -12.61
N GLY A 18 5.10 35.44 -11.66
CA GLY A 18 6.28 36.31 -11.82
C GLY A 18 7.64 35.64 -11.93
N ALA A 19 7.78 34.33 -11.84
CA ALA A 19 9.07 33.65 -11.87
C ALA A 19 9.02 32.27 -12.55
N ILE A 20 8.56 32.24 -13.80
CA ILE A 20 8.85 31.09 -14.66
C ILE A 20 10.05 31.47 -15.52
N SER A 21 11.21 31.55 -14.92
CA SER A 21 12.47 31.40 -15.65
C SER A 21 12.61 29.92 -15.99
N ALA A 22 12.88 29.64 -17.25
CA ALA A 22 13.05 28.34 -17.88
C ALA A 22 14.03 27.42 -17.15
N GLY A 23 13.55 26.74 -16.11
CA GLY A 23 14.22 25.64 -15.43
C GLY A 23 13.29 24.46 -15.50
N SER A 24 13.64 23.48 -16.31
CA SER A 24 12.98 22.23 -16.61
C SER A 24 12.24 21.60 -15.41
N ILE A 25 10.95 21.85 -15.28
CA ILE A 25 10.04 20.97 -14.55
C ILE A 25 9.75 19.80 -15.49
N SER A 26 10.73 18.91 -15.63
CA SER A 26 10.60 17.65 -16.37
C SER A 26 9.83 16.60 -15.57
N SER A 27 8.79 17.01 -14.86
CA SER A 27 7.84 16.10 -14.20
C SER A 27 6.47 16.07 -14.90
N CYS A 28 6.34 16.72 -16.05
CA CYS A 28 5.16 16.52 -16.88
C CYS A 28 5.34 15.20 -17.63
N LYS A 29 4.61 14.20 -17.19
CA LYS A 29 4.43 12.97 -17.99
C LYS A 29 4.18 13.36 -19.43
N ARG A 30 4.90 12.73 -20.34
CA ARG A 30 4.63 12.77 -21.79
C ARG A 30 3.11 12.71 -21.98
N PRO A 31 2.50 13.58 -22.78
CA PRO A 31 1.08 13.47 -23.07
C PRO A 31 0.80 12.05 -23.59
N ALA A 32 -0.24 11.43 -23.08
CA ALA A 32 -0.62 10.08 -23.47
C ALA A 32 -0.84 10.05 -25.00
N THR A 33 -0.35 9.02 -25.63
CA THR A 33 -0.57 8.81 -27.07
C THR A 33 -2.05 8.52 -27.32
N GLU A 34 -2.54 8.77 -28.55
CA GLU A 34 -3.93 8.46 -28.91
C GLU A 34 -4.28 7.00 -28.66
N SER A 35 -3.33 6.07 -28.85
CA SER A 35 -3.52 4.65 -28.56
C SER A 35 -3.67 4.36 -27.09
N GLU A 36 -2.91 5.05 -26.22
CA GLU A 36 -3.04 4.93 -24.76
C GLU A 36 -4.37 5.50 -24.28
N LEU A 37 -4.80 6.63 -24.85
CA LEU A 37 -6.11 7.22 -24.53
C LEU A 37 -7.26 6.33 -25.01
N HIS A 38 -7.12 5.69 -26.18
CA HIS A 38 -8.13 4.75 -26.69
C HIS A 38 -8.24 3.53 -25.77
N HIS A 39 -7.12 2.96 -25.37
CA HIS A 39 -7.08 1.82 -24.44
C HIS A 39 -7.71 2.16 -23.07
N ILE A 40 -7.41 3.34 -22.53
CA ILE A 40 -8.02 3.81 -21.27
C ILE A 40 -9.52 4.00 -21.45
N LYS A 41 -9.95 4.57 -22.59
CA LYS A 41 -11.38 4.76 -22.88
C LYS A 41 -12.11 3.42 -23.02
N ASP A 42 -11.53 2.45 -23.72
CA ASP A 42 -12.09 1.11 -23.84
C ASP A 42 -12.20 0.40 -22.49
N MET A 43 -11.23 0.60 -21.61
CA MET A 43 -11.29 0.09 -20.23
C MET A 43 -12.39 0.76 -19.40
N VAL A 44 -12.59 2.06 -19.55
CA VAL A 44 -13.63 2.83 -18.82
C VAL A 44 -15.03 2.53 -19.39
N ASP A 45 -15.14 2.41 -20.71
CA ASP A 45 -16.42 2.13 -21.40
C ASP A 45 -16.79 0.64 -21.33
N SER A 46 -15.85 -0.25 -20.99
CA SER A 46 -16.18 -1.64 -20.70
C SER A 46 -17.12 -1.67 -19.49
N LYS A 47 -18.35 -2.12 -19.71
CA LYS A 47 -19.33 -2.29 -18.62
C LYS A 47 -18.78 -3.27 -17.62
N HIS A 48 -18.14 -2.76 -16.56
CA HIS A 48 -17.75 -3.58 -15.42
C HIS A 48 -19.03 -4.01 -14.71
N ILE A 49 -19.49 -5.21 -15.01
CA ILE A 49 -20.58 -5.83 -14.27
C ILE A 49 -19.95 -6.41 -13.01
N GLN A 50 -20.11 -5.71 -11.92
CA GLN A 50 -19.71 -6.25 -10.60
C GLN A 50 -20.64 -7.45 -10.30
N GLN A 51 -20.08 -8.65 -10.40
CA GLN A 51 -20.78 -9.89 -10.12
C GLN A 51 -20.85 -10.22 -8.63
N PHE A 52 -20.06 -9.53 -7.83
CA PHE A 52 -19.93 -9.77 -6.41
C PHE A 52 -19.88 -8.46 -5.63
N ASN A 53 -20.70 -8.36 -4.60
CA ASN A 53 -20.74 -7.22 -3.69
C ASN A 53 -20.48 -7.72 -2.27
N MET A 54 -19.43 -7.21 -1.64
CA MET A 54 -19.07 -7.55 -0.27
C MET A 54 -19.78 -6.73 0.80
N CYS A 55 -20.74 -5.85 0.42
CA CYS A 55 -21.53 -5.12 1.39
C CYS A 55 -22.31 -6.11 2.27
N GLY A 56 -22.11 -6.01 3.58
CA GLY A 56 -22.73 -6.90 4.55
C GLY A 56 -22.01 -8.25 4.77
N TYR A 57 -20.91 -8.51 4.08
CA TYR A 57 -20.06 -9.65 4.42
C TYR A 57 -19.32 -9.38 5.73
N SER A 58 -19.40 -10.32 6.66
CA SER A 58 -18.53 -10.36 7.82
C SER A 58 -17.87 -11.74 7.90
N ALA A 59 -16.56 -11.75 8.13
CA ALA A 59 -15.88 -13.00 8.42
C ALA A 59 -16.38 -13.60 9.75
N PRO A 60 -16.38 -14.92 9.91
CA PRO A 60 -16.61 -15.55 11.20
C PRO A 60 -15.66 -14.97 12.26
N ALA A 61 -16.15 -14.85 13.50
CA ALA A 61 -15.28 -14.44 14.60
C ALA A 61 -14.19 -15.49 14.82
N LEU A 62 -12.95 -15.06 14.90
CA LEU A 62 -11.78 -15.90 15.19
C LEU A 62 -11.27 -15.55 16.59
N ASP A 63 -11.00 -16.57 17.40
CA ASP A 63 -10.39 -16.37 18.72
C ASP A 63 -8.93 -15.94 18.61
N HIS A 64 -8.29 -16.25 17.50
CA HIS A 64 -6.91 -15.89 17.19
C HIS A 64 -6.77 -15.61 15.69
N VAL A 65 -6.10 -14.50 15.32
CA VAL A 65 -5.92 -14.08 13.94
C VAL A 65 -4.46 -14.21 13.51
N ARG A 66 -4.21 -15.03 12.50
CA ARG A 66 -2.88 -15.27 11.94
C ARG A 66 -2.69 -14.36 10.73
N VAL A 67 -1.67 -13.51 10.78
CA VAL A 67 -1.49 -12.41 9.83
C VAL A 67 -0.24 -12.61 8.99
N GLY A 68 -0.39 -12.45 7.66
CA GLY A 68 0.70 -12.31 6.73
C GLY A 68 0.84 -10.86 6.25
N PHE A 69 2.06 -10.40 6.05
CA PHE A 69 2.33 -9.04 5.57
C PHE A 69 3.03 -9.06 4.22
N ILE A 70 2.48 -8.32 3.26
CA ILE A 70 3.10 -8.08 1.95
C ILE A 70 3.50 -6.61 1.83
N GLY A 71 4.78 -6.38 1.51
CA GLY A 71 5.30 -5.03 1.33
C GLY A 71 5.81 -4.40 2.64
N LEU A 72 7.05 -4.70 2.99
CA LEU A 72 7.72 -4.28 4.22
C LEU A 72 8.56 -3.00 4.04
N GLY A 73 8.04 -2.05 3.26
CA GLY A 73 8.60 -0.71 3.17
C GLY A 73 8.39 0.09 4.45
N SER A 74 8.63 1.40 4.41
CA SER A 74 8.54 2.28 5.59
C SER A 74 7.18 2.23 6.31
N ARG A 75 6.09 2.00 5.59
CA ARG A 75 4.75 1.84 6.18
C ARG A 75 4.47 0.40 6.63
N GLY A 76 4.87 -0.59 5.82
CA GLY A 76 4.62 -2.00 6.10
C GLY A 76 5.32 -2.49 7.36
N SER A 77 6.61 -2.19 7.53
CA SER A 77 7.34 -2.52 8.76
C SER A 77 6.70 -1.90 10.01
N GLY A 78 6.23 -0.65 9.91
CA GLY A 78 5.48 -0.02 10.98
C GLY A 78 4.10 -0.66 11.23
N ALA A 79 3.46 -1.26 10.21
CA ALA A 79 2.21 -2.01 10.38
C ALA A 79 2.44 -3.31 11.15
N VAL A 80 3.53 -4.04 10.88
CA VAL A 80 3.93 -5.22 11.64
C VAL A 80 4.06 -4.88 13.13
N LEU A 81 4.79 -3.82 13.46
CA LEU A 81 4.96 -3.38 14.86
C LEU A 81 3.63 -3.03 15.55
N ARG A 82 2.72 -2.37 14.83
CA ARG A 82 1.39 -2.05 15.39
C ARG A 82 0.53 -3.28 15.60
N MET A 83 0.59 -4.25 14.69
CA MET A 83 -0.19 -5.49 14.79
C MET A 83 0.21 -6.30 16.03
N MET A 84 1.49 -6.35 16.38
CA MET A 84 1.98 -7.05 17.56
C MET A 84 1.45 -6.49 18.89
N ASN A 85 0.84 -5.29 18.89
CA ASN A 85 0.20 -4.71 20.06
C ASN A 85 -1.31 -5.04 20.15
N ILE A 86 -1.84 -5.82 19.22
CA ILE A 86 -3.24 -6.25 19.21
C ILE A 86 -3.31 -7.65 19.84
N GLU A 87 -4.14 -7.80 20.86
CA GLU A 87 -4.35 -9.10 21.52
C GLU A 87 -4.89 -10.14 20.52
N ASN A 88 -4.49 -11.38 20.72
CA ASN A 88 -4.91 -12.52 19.91
C ASN A 88 -4.54 -12.38 18.41
N THR A 89 -3.44 -11.72 18.11
CA THR A 89 -2.86 -11.71 16.77
C THR A 89 -1.48 -12.34 16.75
N GLU A 90 -1.15 -12.98 15.65
CA GLU A 90 0.15 -13.60 15.41
C GLU A 90 0.66 -13.22 14.01
N VAL A 91 1.92 -12.81 13.92
CA VAL A 91 2.59 -12.59 12.63
C VAL A 91 3.12 -13.92 12.12
N ARG A 92 2.46 -14.50 11.12
CA ARG A 92 2.79 -15.83 10.57
C ARG A 92 3.75 -15.76 9.39
N ALA A 93 3.69 -14.71 8.58
CA ALA A 93 4.51 -14.58 7.38
C ALA A 93 4.84 -13.13 7.07
N LEU A 94 6.04 -12.93 6.52
CA LEU A 94 6.56 -11.64 6.07
C LEU A 94 7.01 -11.76 4.62
N CYS A 95 6.53 -10.88 3.76
CA CYS A 95 6.82 -10.88 2.33
C CYS A 95 7.23 -9.50 1.82
N ASP A 96 8.37 -9.41 1.18
CA ASP A 96 8.81 -8.26 0.37
C ASP A 96 9.79 -8.76 -0.69
N LYS A 97 9.79 -8.14 -1.87
CA LYS A 97 10.77 -8.49 -2.91
C LYS A 97 12.22 -8.24 -2.48
N ARG A 98 12.45 -7.37 -1.50
CA ARG A 98 13.77 -7.05 -0.95
C ARG A 98 14.05 -7.89 0.29
N PRO A 99 15.02 -8.82 0.25
CA PRO A 99 15.36 -9.68 1.39
C PRO A 99 15.66 -8.89 2.68
N ALA A 100 16.44 -7.80 2.57
CA ALA A 100 16.78 -6.97 3.73
C ALA A 100 15.56 -6.37 4.45
N ALA A 101 14.46 -6.06 3.73
CA ALA A 101 13.24 -5.55 4.36
C ALA A 101 12.51 -6.64 5.16
N VAL A 102 12.55 -7.88 4.68
CA VAL A 102 11.99 -9.06 5.36
C VAL A 102 12.80 -9.38 6.61
N GLU A 103 14.13 -9.45 6.50
CA GLU A 103 15.03 -9.72 7.62
C GLU A 103 14.91 -8.68 8.74
N ASN A 104 14.91 -7.39 8.39
CA ASN A 104 14.70 -6.32 9.37
C ASN A 104 13.36 -6.43 10.10
N SER A 105 12.29 -6.80 9.38
CA SER A 105 10.96 -6.97 9.98
C SER A 105 10.90 -8.20 10.86
N ARG A 106 11.55 -9.31 10.47
CA ARG A 106 11.71 -10.51 11.31
C ARG A 106 12.45 -10.18 12.62
N ASP A 107 13.56 -9.47 12.52
CA ASP A 107 14.37 -9.13 13.70
C ASP A 107 13.55 -8.28 14.69
N ASN A 108 12.70 -7.38 14.20
CA ASN A 108 11.77 -6.64 15.04
C ASN A 108 10.76 -7.60 15.74
N VAL A 109 10.18 -8.55 14.99
CA VAL A 109 9.23 -9.52 15.56
C VAL A 109 9.88 -10.33 16.68
N LEU A 110 11.09 -10.81 16.46
CA LEU A 110 11.86 -11.58 17.45
C LEU A 110 12.25 -10.72 18.67
N GLN A 111 12.66 -9.47 18.45
CA GLN A 111 13.00 -8.54 19.52
C GLN A 111 11.82 -8.29 20.49
N TYR A 112 10.60 -8.29 19.98
CA TYR A 112 9.39 -8.15 20.79
C TYR A 112 8.92 -9.47 21.43
N GLY A 113 9.67 -10.57 21.24
CA GLY A 113 9.41 -11.87 21.88
C GLY A 113 8.33 -12.71 21.21
N PHE A 114 7.98 -12.40 19.97
CA PHE A 114 7.02 -13.18 19.18
C PHE A 114 7.70 -14.36 18.45
N THR A 115 6.91 -15.32 18.02
CA THR A 115 7.37 -16.47 17.23
C THR A 115 7.96 -16.00 15.90
N GLU A 116 9.01 -16.67 15.42
CA GLU A 116 9.63 -16.38 14.16
C GLU A 116 8.65 -16.61 12.99
N PRO A 117 8.36 -15.57 12.19
CA PRO A 117 7.48 -15.70 11.02
C PRO A 117 8.21 -16.35 9.86
N GLU A 118 7.47 -16.95 8.95
CA GLU A 118 8.03 -17.45 7.70
C GLU A 118 8.34 -16.32 6.72
N LEU A 119 9.46 -16.43 6.00
CA LEU A 119 10.02 -15.35 5.21
C LEU A 119 9.89 -15.63 3.71
N TYR A 120 9.33 -14.68 2.97
CA TYR A 120 9.15 -14.74 1.53
C TYR A 120 9.85 -13.54 0.88
N SER A 121 10.87 -13.78 0.04
CA SER A 121 11.62 -12.70 -0.61
C SER A 121 12.34 -13.14 -1.88
N GLY A 122 12.82 -12.15 -2.65
CA GLY A 122 13.71 -12.38 -3.79
C GLY A 122 13.04 -12.53 -5.14
N ASP A 123 11.73 -12.70 -5.21
CA ASP A 123 10.96 -12.78 -6.46
C ASP A 123 9.75 -11.83 -6.41
N ASP A 124 9.39 -11.24 -7.54
CA ASP A 124 8.27 -10.31 -7.64
C ASP A 124 6.90 -11.01 -7.48
N ASN A 125 6.83 -12.33 -7.61
CA ASN A 125 5.62 -13.13 -7.46
C ASN A 125 5.59 -13.98 -6.19
N ILE A 126 6.62 -13.92 -5.35
CA ILE A 126 6.75 -14.75 -4.15
C ILE A 126 5.54 -14.62 -3.20
N TRP A 127 4.88 -13.48 -3.21
CA TRP A 127 3.67 -13.24 -2.42
C TRP A 127 2.54 -14.23 -2.75
N LYS A 128 2.51 -14.80 -3.98
CA LYS A 128 1.51 -15.79 -4.38
C LYS A 128 1.64 -17.09 -3.60
N GLU A 129 2.87 -17.49 -3.29
CA GLU A 129 3.13 -18.69 -2.47
C GLU A 129 2.63 -18.46 -1.04
N MET A 130 2.91 -17.28 -0.47
CA MET A 130 2.39 -16.93 0.85
C MET A 130 0.86 -16.93 0.90
N CYS A 131 0.20 -16.39 -0.14
CA CYS A 131 -1.27 -16.35 -0.22
C CYS A 131 -1.94 -17.72 -0.44
N GLN A 132 -1.19 -18.79 -0.72
CA GLN A 132 -1.71 -20.14 -0.84
C GLN A 132 -1.72 -20.90 0.50
N ARG A 133 -1.26 -20.27 1.57
CA ARG A 133 -1.20 -20.90 2.89
C ARG A 133 -2.58 -20.92 3.55
N ASP A 134 -2.91 -22.06 4.14
CA ASP A 134 -4.15 -22.27 4.90
C ASP A 134 -4.05 -21.82 6.36
N ASP A 135 -2.84 -21.46 6.81
CA ASP A 135 -2.57 -21.01 8.17
C ASP A 135 -2.39 -19.48 8.28
N ILE A 136 -2.89 -18.73 7.32
CA ILE A 136 -2.99 -17.27 7.32
C ILE A 136 -4.45 -16.88 7.15
N ASP A 137 -4.97 -16.11 8.10
CA ASP A 137 -6.37 -15.67 8.11
C ASP A 137 -6.54 -14.28 7.49
N LEU A 138 -5.49 -13.45 7.54
CA LEU A 138 -5.48 -12.07 7.06
C LEU A 138 -4.17 -11.75 6.34
N VAL A 139 -4.26 -11.05 5.21
CA VAL A 139 -3.11 -10.51 4.46
C VAL A 139 -3.26 -9.00 4.32
#